data_3368ee08cf9f0fdab0d9b1878c93db12
#
_entry.id   3368ee08cf9f0fdab0d9b1878c93db12
#
_cell.length_a   1.000
_cell.length_b   1.000
_cell.length_c   1.000
_cell.angle_alpha   90.00
_cell.angle_beta   90.00
_cell.angle_gamma   90.00
#
_symmetry.space_group_name_H-M   'P 1'
#
loop_
_entity.id
_entity.type
_entity.pdbx_description
1 polymer ?
#
loop_
_entity_poly.entity_id
_entity_poly.type
_entity_poly.pdbx_seq_one_letter_code
_entity_poly.pdbx_strand_id
1 'polypeptide(L)'
;VILSTTFSSRDSLNDNVVYDYVIMDESSQVDIATGALAMSCAKNMVIVGDTNQLPNVVDKHTEIRADVIFNQYNLSKGYRFTNSFLQSVLEVMPNVTQTMLREHYRCHPKIIEFCNQKFYRGNLIIMTEDHGEKDVLKVIKTVKGNHSRNHFSQRQIDIIKNEIIPNDITNKKETGIISPYNNQVQSLKEQIDGIEQATVHKFQ
;
A
#
# COMPACT_ATOMS: atom_id res chain seq x y z
N VAL A 1 -17.90 -17.14 -11.16
CA VAL A 1 -16.85 -16.31 -10.55
C VAL A 1 -16.94 -16.45 -9.06
N ILE A 2 -15.82 -16.74 -8.40
CA ILE A 2 -15.70 -16.83 -6.95
C ILE A 2 -14.78 -15.69 -6.51
N LEU A 3 -15.18 -14.93 -5.48
CA LEU A 3 -14.38 -13.92 -4.84
C LEU A 3 -13.90 -14.44 -3.49
N SER A 4 -12.62 -14.35 -3.22
CA SER A 4 -11.99 -14.84 -1.99
C SER A 4 -10.81 -13.96 -1.61
N THR A 5 -10.39 -14.01 -0.36
CA THR A 5 -9.06 -13.52 0.01
C THR A 5 -8.01 -14.49 -0.54
N THR A 6 -6.80 -14.00 -0.76
CA THR A 6 -5.69 -14.83 -1.26
C THR A 6 -5.45 -16.03 -0.34
N PHE A 7 -5.52 -15.83 0.97
CA PHE A 7 -5.33 -16.88 1.98
C PHE A 7 -6.40 -17.97 1.92
N SER A 8 -7.68 -17.60 1.70
CA SER A 8 -8.82 -18.53 1.68
C SER A 8 -9.10 -19.11 0.29
N SER A 9 -8.31 -18.79 -0.72
CA SER A 9 -8.57 -19.18 -2.10
C SER A 9 -8.61 -20.71 -2.28
N ARG A 10 -7.75 -21.44 -1.60
CA ARG A 10 -7.68 -22.90 -1.66
C ARG A 10 -8.87 -23.57 -0.95
N ASP A 11 -9.31 -23.03 0.17
CA ASP A 11 -10.44 -23.56 0.94
C ASP A 11 -11.77 -23.46 0.18
N SER A 12 -11.82 -22.59 -0.82
CA SER A 12 -12.99 -22.41 -1.70
C SER A 12 -13.10 -23.47 -2.79
N LEU A 13 -12.14 -24.40 -2.88
CA LEU A 13 -12.07 -25.46 -3.88
C LEU A 13 -12.25 -26.83 -3.26
N ASN A 14 -12.96 -27.70 -3.98
CA ASN A 14 -12.87 -29.15 -3.73
C ASN A 14 -11.50 -29.67 -4.20
N ASP A 15 -10.99 -30.72 -3.56
CA ASP A 15 -9.63 -31.25 -3.78
C ASP A 15 -9.30 -31.60 -5.24
N ASN A 16 -10.29 -31.90 -6.04
CA ASN A 16 -10.13 -32.33 -7.45
C ASN A 16 -10.45 -31.22 -8.47
N VAL A 17 -10.70 -29.98 -8.01
CA VAL A 17 -11.06 -28.84 -8.88
C VAL A 17 -9.93 -27.85 -8.97
N VAL A 18 -9.59 -27.45 -10.18
CA VAL A 18 -8.62 -26.37 -10.47
C VAL A 18 -9.32 -25.38 -11.40
N TYR A 19 -9.23 -24.09 -11.09
CA TYR A 19 -9.78 -23.03 -11.93
C TYR A 19 -9.02 -22.91 -13.26
N ASP A 20 -9.68 -22.40 -14.28
CA ASP A 20 -8.96 -22.06 -15.51
C ASP A 20 -8.10 -20.81 -15.31
N TYR A 21 -8.59 -19.84 -14.53
CA TYR A 21 -7.88 -18.60 -14.21
C TYR A 21 -8.05 -18.21 -12.75
N VAL A 22 -6.96 -17.71 -12.14
CA VAL A 22 -6.97 -16.89 -10.93
C VAL A 22 -6.51 -15.49 -11.31
N ILE A 23 -7.25 -14.46 -10.87
CA ILE A 23 -6.86 -13.07 -10.98
C ILE A 23 -6.56 -12.61 -9.56
N MET A 24 -5.31 -12.25 -9.30
CA MET A 24 -4.87 -11.73 -8.00
C MET A 24 -4.65 -10.22 -8.13
N ASP A 25 -5.43 -9.45 -7.39
CA ASP A 25 -5.27 -8.01 -7.29
C ASP A 25 -4.43 -7.63 -6.05
N GLU A 26 -3.85 -6.43 -6.03
CA GLU A 26 -2.96 -5.91 -4.97
C GLU A 26 -1.81 -6.88 -4.60
N SER A 27 -1.28 -7.58 -5.57
CA SER A 27 -0.26 -8.63 -5.37
C SER A 27 1.10 -8.10 -4.86
N SER A 28 1.32 -6.79 -4.88
CA SER A 28 2.44 -6.13 -4.21
C SER A 28 2.36 -6.21 -2.67
N GLN A 29 1.18 -6.46 -2.11
CA GLN A 29 0.96 -6.61 -0.67
C GLN A 29 0.86 -8.07 -0.21
N VAL A 30 0.96 -9.02 -1.11
CA VAL A 30 0.86 -10.46 -0.84
C VAL A 30 2.25 -11.05 -0.65
N ASP A 31 2.45 -11.83 0.41
CA ASP A 31 3.69 -12.58 0.61
C ASP A 31 3.80 -13.77 -0.36
N ILE A 32 5.02 -14.27 -0.54
CA ILE A 32 5.33 -15.32 -1.52
C ILE A 32 4.55 -16.62 -1.22
N ALA A 33 4.44 -17.02 0.05
CA ALA A 33 3.80 -18.29 0.41
C ALA A 33 2.31 -18.25 0.15
N THR A 34 1.64 -17.18 0.54
CA THR A 34 0.22 -16.95 0.30
C THR A 34 -0.07 -16.80 -1.20
N GLY A 35 0.80 -16.11 -1.94
CA GLY A 35 0.70 -15.99 -3.38
C GLY A 35 0.85 -17.34 -4.12
N ALA A 36 1.79 -18.17 -3.68
CA ALA A 36 1.99 -19.51 -4.22
C ALA A 36 0.78 -20.43 -3.95
N LEU A 37 0.16 -20.31 -2.77
CA LEU A 37 -1.07 -21.01 -2.45
C LEU A 37 -2.20 -20.67 -3.43
N ALA A 38 -2.44 -19.40 -3.69
CA ALA A 38 -3.44 -18.97 -4.67
C ALA A 38 -3.07 -19.42 -6.10
N MET A 39 -1.79 -19.35 -6.46
CA MET A 39 -1.29 -19.82 -7.75
C MET A 39 -1.59 -21.32 -7.98
N SER A 40 -1.54 -22.13 -6.93
CA SER A 40 -1.85 -23.57 -7.00
C SER A 40 -3.32 -23.87 -7.32
N CYS A 41 -4.20 -22.87 -7.26
CA CYS A 41 -5.64 -23.04 -7.47
C CYS A 41 -6.05 -22.98 -8.94
N ALA A 42 -5.16 -22.62 -9.87
CA ALA A 42 -5.52 -22.42 -11.27
C ALA A 42 -4.46 -22.89 -12.26
N LYS A 43 -4.89 -23.11 -13.51
CA LYS A 43 -4.00 -23.42 -14.64
C LYS A 43 -3.28 -22.18 -15.15
N ASN A 44 -3.94 -21.02 -15.07
CA ASN A 44 -3.41 -19.74 -15.53
C ASN A 44 -3.61 -18.69 -14.44
N MET A 45 -2.71 -17.71 -14.39
CA MET A 45 -2.77 -16.64 -13.42
C MET A 45 -2.56 -15.27 -14.05
N VAL A 46 -3.39 -14.31 -13.63
CA VAL A 46 -3.22 -12.88 -13.91
C VAL A 46 -2.87 -12.21 -12.58
N ILE A 47 -1.71 -11.57 -12.55
CA ILE A 47 -1.19 -10.91 -11.36
C ILE A 47 -1.27 -9.40 -11.58
N VAL A 48 -2.10 -8.72 -10.78
CA VAL A 48 -2.28 -7.27 -10.81
C VAL A 48 -1.65 -6.68 -9.56
N GLY A 49 -0.91 -5.59 -9.71
CA GLY A 49 -0.28 -4.91 -8.59
C GLY A 49 0.70 -3.84 -9.05
N ASP A 50 1.30 -3.15 -8.10
CA ASP A 50 2.17 -2.02 -8.36
C ASP A 50 3.37 -2.04 -7.40
N THR A 51 4.56 -2.23 -7.94
CA THR A 51 5.82 -2.26 -7.17
C THR A 51 6.22 -0.90 -6.58
N ASN A 52 5.57 0.18 -7.01
CA ASN A 52 5.76 1.53 -6.46
C ASN A 52 4.81 1.85 -5.30
N GLN A 53 3.82 0.99 -5.04
CA GLN A 53 2.92 1.09 -3.89
C GLN A 53 3.48 0.32 -2.69
N LEU A 54 2.72 0.29 -1.58
CA LEU A 54 3.15 -0.36 -0.35
C LEU A 54 3.41 -1.85 -0.58
N PRO A 55 4.60 -2.36 -0.22
CA PRO A 55 4.89 -3.79 -0.28
C PRO A 55 4.22 -4.54 0.88
N ASN A 56 4.24 -5.86 0.82
CA ASN A 56 3.95 -6.69 1.99
C ASN A 56 4.95 -6.38 3.11
N VAL A 57 4.48 -6.37 4.34
CA VAL A 57 5.30 -6.11 5.53
C VAL A 57 5.55 -7.41 6.26
N VAL A 58 6.82 -7.78 6.38
CA VAL A 58 7.26 -8.97 7.12
C VAL A 58 7.82 -8.52 8.47
N ASP A 59 7.36 -9.11 9.57
CA ASP A 59 7.91 -8.82 10.88
C ASP A 59 9.36 -9.34 11.02
N LYS A 60 10.14 -8.68 11.87
CA LYS A 60 11.59 -8.96 12.00
C LYS A 60 11.92 -10.39 12.42
N HIS A 61 11.07 -11.00 13.23
CA HIS A 61 11.28 -12.38 13.68
C HIS A 61 11.07 -13.37 12.52
N THR A 62 10.02 -13.17 11.74
CA THR A 62 9.73 -13.97 10.54
C THR A 62 10.81 -13.78 9.48
N GLU A 63 11.26 -12.53 9.25
CA GLU A 63 12.37 -12.24 8.34
C GLU A 63 13.64 -13.03 8.69
N ILE A 64 14.07 -12.99 9.95
CA ILE A 64 15.28 -13.73 10.40
C ILE A 64 15.13 -15.23 10.16
N ARG A 65 13.98 -15.82 10.49
CA ARG A 65 13.72 -17.25 10.25
C ARG A 65 13.72 -17.62 8.79
N ALA A 66 13.10 -16.79 7.98
CA ALA A 66 13.05 -16.98 6.52
C ALA A 66 14.44 -16.86 5.87
N ASP A 67 15.27 -15.91 6.33
CA ASP A 67 16.64 -15.75 5.86
C ASP A 67 17.53 -16.97 6.19
N VAL A 68 17.31 -17.65 7.31
CA VAL A 68 18.01 -18.91 7.64
C VAL A 68 17.66 -19.98 6.58
N ILE A 69 16.39 -20.15 6.26
CA ILE A 69 15.94 -21.12 5.24
C ILE A 69 16.48 -20.71 3.86
N PHE A 70 16.37 -19.43 3.51
CA PHE A 70 16.87 -18.90 2.25
C PHE A 70 18.33 -19.24 2.01
N ASN A 71 19.18 -19.02 3.04
CA ASN A 71 20.61 -19.30 2.96
C ASN A 71 20.91 -20.81 2.98
N GLN A 72 20.19 -21.58 3.80
CA GLN A 72 20.37 -23.04 3.90
C GLN A 72 20.16 -23.74 2.57
N TYR A 73 19.15 -23.31 1.79
CA TYR A 73 18.81 -23.90 0.50
C TYR A 73 19.43 -23.16 -0.70
N ASN A 74 20.24 -22.14 -0.45
CA ASN A 74 20.89 -21.31 -1.48
C ASN A 74 19.90 -20.87 -2.59
N LEU A 75 18.77 -20.33 -2.15
CA LEU A 75 17.69 -19.91 -3.05
C LEU A 75 18.09 -18.67 -3.87
N SER A 76 17.53 -18.52 -5.06
CA SER A 76 17.72 -17.30 -5.84
C SER A 76 17.02 -16.10 -5.19
N LYS A 77 17.48 -14.88 -5.49
CA LYS A 77 16.98 -13.63 -4.88
C LYS A 77 15.47 -13.44 -5.03
N GLY A 78 14.89 -13.93 -6.12
CA GLY A 78 13.45 -13.84 -6.35
C GLY A 78 12.62 -14.60 -5.31
N TYR A 79 13.18 -15.58 -4.62
CA TYR A 79 12.50 -16.34 -3.57
C TYR A 79 12.74 -15.80 -2.15
N ARG A 80 13.28 -14.60 -2.01
CA ARG A 80 13.45 -13.99 -0.70
C ARG A 80 12.09 -13.65 -0.09
N PHE A 81 11.81 -14.10 1.13
CA PHE A 81 10.48 -13.96 1.75
C PHE A 81 10.06 -12.51 2.01
N THR A 82 11.01 -11.59 2.04
CA THR A 82 10.74 -10.15 2.12
C THR A 82 10.22 -9.53 0.81
N ASN A 83 10.34 -10.24 -0.32
CA ASN A 83 9.72 -9.80 -1.56
C ASN A 83 8.20 -9.96 -1.48
N SER A 84 7.46 -9.08 -2.15
CA SER A 84 6.06 -9.36 -2.44
C SER A 84 5.95 -10.46 -3.50
N PHE A 85 4.77 -11.09 -3.60
CA PHE A 85 4.54 -12.10 -4.63
C PHE A 85 4.75 -11.54 -6.04
N LEU A 86 4.25 -10.32 -6.32
CA LEU A 86 4.50 -9.64 -7.59
C LEU A 86 6.01 -9.49 -7.87
N GLN A 87 6.76 -8.98 -6.91
CA GLN A 87 8.20 -8.77 -7.07
C GLN A 87 8.94 -10.09 -7.27
N SER A 88 8.57 -11.14 -6.53
CA SER A 88 9.11 -12.49 -6.70
C SER A 88 8.87 -13.03 -8.11
N VAL A 89 7.65 -12.93 -8.62
CA VAL A 89 7.31 -13.39 -9.98
C VAL A 89 8.10 -12.63 -11.05
N LEU A 90 8.21 -11.32 -10.92
CA LEU A 90 8.98 -10.50 -11.88
C LEU A 90 10.47 -10.85 -11.90
N GLU A 91 11.06 -11.21 -10.76
CA GLU A 91 12.46 -11.62 -10.68
C GLU A 91 12.68 -13.06 -11.16
N VAL A 92 11.77 -13.97 -10.84
CA VAL A 92 11.90 -15.41 -11.22
C VAL A 92 11.51 -15.64 -12.67
N MET A 93 10.57 -14.88 -13.19
CA MET A 93 10.04 -14.99 -14.55
C MET A 93 10.28 -13.68 -15.34
N PRO A 94 11.51 -13.34 -15.68
CA PRO A 94 11.82 -12.04 -16.31
C PRO A 94 11.18 -11.85 -17.69
N ASN A 95 10.78 -12.93 -18.33
CA ASN A 95 10.13 -12.91 -19.67
C ASN A 95 8.60 -13.00 -19.60
N VAL A 96 7.99 -12.90 -18.40
CA VAL A 96 6.53 -12.89 -18.29
C VAL A 96 5.95 -11.66 -18.98
N THR A 97 4.84 -11.85 -19.70
CA THR A 97 4.17 -10.72 -20.36
C THR A 97 3.69 -9.71 -19.32
N GLN A 98 4.06 -8.45 -19.51
CA GLN A 98 3.71 -7.34 -18.62
C GLN A 98 2.99 -6.26 -19.40
N THR A 99 1.92 -5.74 -18.82
CA THR A 99 1.18 -4.60 -19.36
C THR A 99 1.02 -3.57 -18.25
N MET A 100 1.50 -2.35 -18.50
CA MET A 100 1.30 -1.24 -17.58
C MET A 100 -0.04 -0.57 -17.83
N LEU A 101 -0.91 -0.55 -16.83
CA LEU A 101 -2.15 0.23 -16.85
C LEU A 101 -1.78 1.69 -16.55
N ARG A 102 -1.91 2.54 -17.56
CA ARG A 102 -1.40 3.92 -17.49
C ARG A 102 -2.48 4.95 -17.18
N GLU A 103 -3.72 4.64 -17.44
CA GLU A 103 -4.83 5.59 -17.28
C GLU A 103 -5.25 5.75 -15.83
N HIS A 104 -5.32 6.98 -15.36
CA HIS A 104 -5.69 7.32 -14.00
C HIS A 104 -7.00 8.14 -13.97
N TYR A 105 -7.99 7.65 -13.21
CA TYR A 105 -9.36 8.18 -13.15
C TYR A 105 -9.81 8.64 -11.76
N ARG A 106 -8.93 8.62 -10.73
CA ARG A 106 -9.36 8.79 -9.34
C ARG A 106 -9.02 10.15 -8.75
N CYS A 107 -7.75 10.51 -8.77
CA CYS A 107 -7.28 11.71 -8.08
C CYS A 107 -7.33 12.94 -8.97
N HIS A 108 -7.46 14.12 -8.34
CA HIS A 108 -7.29 15.39 -9.01
C HIS A 108 -5.93 15.46 -9.73
N PRO A 109 -5.85 16.09 -10.94
CA PRO A 109 -4.61 16.13 -11.74
C PRO A 109 -3.38 16.61 -10.97
N LYS A 110 -3.49 17.67 -10.19
CA LYS A 110 -2.36 18.21 -9.38
C LYS A 110 -1.84 17.23 -8.32
N ILE A 111 -2.69 16.34 -7.80
CA ILE A 111 -2.29 15.33 -6.81
C ILE A 111 -1.55 14.19 -7.51
N ILE A 112 -2.16 13.63 -8.55
CA ILE A 112 -1.57 12.48 -9.22
C ILE A 112 -0.32 12.85 -10.03
N GLU A 113 -0.22 14.09 -10.52
CA GLU A 113 0.96 14.55 -11.24
C GLU A 113 2.23 14.48 -10.38
N PHE A 114 2.13 14.79 -9.08
CA PHE A 114 3.25 14.59 -8.15
C PHE A 114 3.70 13.11 -8.15
N CYS A 115 2.75 12.18 -8.03
CA CYS A 115 3.06 10.75 -8.05
C CYS A 115 3.60 10.31 -9.41
N ASN A 116 3.02 10.82 -10.49
CA ASN A 116 3.41 10.52 -11.87
C ASN A 116 4.89 10.85 -12.10
N GLN A 117 5.31 12.05 -11.75
CA GLN A 117 6.71 12.46 -11.90
C GLN A 117 7.64 11.70 -10.96
N LYS A 118 7.24 11.48 -9.70
CA LYS A 118 8.11 10.90 -8.69
C LYS A 118 8.31 9.40 -8.84
N PHE A 119 7.25 8.65 -9.18
CA PHE A 119 7.22 7.20 -9.13
C PHE A 119 7.00 6.53 -10.49
N TYR A 120 6.34 7.21 -11.42
CA TYR A 120 5.95 6.63 -12.71
C TYR A 120 6.66 7.24 -13.92
N ARG A 121 7.65 8.12 -13.69
CA ARG A 121 8.48 8.75 -14.73
C ARG A 121 7.68 9.51 -15.79
N GLY A 122 6.52 10.07 -15.40
CA GLY A 122 5.61 10.75 -16.32
C GLY A 122 4.79 9.84 -17.24
N ASN A 123 4.75 8.53 -16.97
CA ASN A 123 4.09 7.56 -17.86
C ASN A 123 2.58 7.44 -17.66
N LEU A 124 2.02 7.98 -16.59
CA LEU A 124 0.57 7.94 -16.38
C LEU A 124 -0.15 8.91 -17.32
N ILE A 125 -1.32 8.49 -17.80
CA ILE A 125 -2.25 9.30 -18.57
C ILE A 125 -3.35 9.75 -17.61
N ILE A 126 -3.39 11.04 -17.31
CA ILE A 126 -4.33 11.61 -16.34
C ILE A 126 -5.64 11.90 -17.07
N MET A 127 -6.69 11.16 -16.70
CA MET A 127 -8.03 11.25 -17.31
C MET A 127 -9.02 12.07 -16.47
N THR A 128 -8.59 12.55 -15.30
CA THR A 128 -9.37 13.45 -14.46
C THR A 128 -9.18 14.91 -14.87
N GLU A 129 -10.17 15.76 -14.60
CA GLU A 129 -10.17 17.17 -14.98
C GLU A 129 -9.85 18.08 -13.80
N ASP A 130 -9.19 19.21 -14.07
CA ASP A 130 -8.98 20.32 -13.13
C ASP A 130 -10.06 21.38 -13.42
N HIS A 131 -11.02 21.54 -12.53
CA HIS A 131 -12.08 22.55 -12.65
C HIS A 131 -11.71 23.91 -12.04
N GLY A 132 -10.42 24.13 -11.80
CA GLY A 132 -9.91 25.37 -11.22
C GLY A 132 -9.93 25.40 -9.70
N GLU A 133 -9.95 24.22 -9.05
CA GLU A 133 -9.89 24.12 -7.60
C GLU A 133 -8.59 24.74 -7.07
N LYS A 134 -8.74 25.58 -6.04
CA LYS A 134 -7.61 26.20 -5.34
C LYS A 134 -7.12 25.28 -4.23
N ASP A 135 -5.83 25.35 -3.94
CA ASP A 135 -5.20 24.69 -2.79
C ASP A 135 -5.43 23.17 -2.74
N VAL A 136 -5.46 22.51 -3.89
CA VAL A 136 -5.64 21.05 -4.02
C VAL A 136 -4.52 20.28 -3.35
N LEU A 137 -3.30 20.82 -3.36
CA LEU A 137 -2.13 20.26 -2.70
C LEU A 137 -1.42 21.36 -1.91
N LYS A 138 -1.38 21.24 -0.58
CA LYS A 138 -0.77 22.21 0.31
C LYS A 138 0.30 21.52 1.17
N VAL A 139 1.46 22.14 1.28
CA VAL A 139 2.55 21.66 2.14
C VAL A 139 2.74 22.65 3.30
N ILE A 140 2.52 22.17 4.52
CA ILE A 140 2.75 22.93 5.75
C ILE A 140 4.00 22.39 6.42
N LYS A 141 5.01 23.25 6.52
CA LYS A 141 6.28 22.91 7.15
C LYS A 141 6.35 23.50 8.55
N THR A 142 6.40 22.65 9.55
CA THR A 142 6.56 23.09 10.93
C THR A 142 7.95 23.68 11.17
N VAL A 143 8.07 24.60 12.13
CA VAL A 143 9.38 25.16 12.50
C VAL A 143 10.32 24.09 13.02
N LYS A 144 11.60 24.25 12.77
CA LYS A 144 12.65 23.35 13.25
C LYS A 144 12.69 23.34 14.78
N GLY A 145 13.00 22.21 15.37
CA GLY A 145 13.15 22.04 16.82
C GLY A 145 13.00 20.59 17.26
N ASN A 146 13.37 20.30 18.49
CA ASN A 146 13.26 18.96 19.07
C ASN A 146 11.84 18.72 19.61
N HIS A 147 10.89 18.55 18.71
CA HIS A 147 9.47 18.40 19.05
C HIS A 147 8.93 17.00 18.80
N SER A 148 9.79 16.08 18.36
CA SER A 148 9.42 14.68 18.09
C SER A 148 10.17 13.77 19.07
N ARG A 149 9.42 12.93 19.79
CA ARG A 149 9.94 11.87 20.66
C ARG A 149 9.13 10.61 20.44
N ASN A 150 9.76 9.46 20.40
CA ASN A 150 9.07 8.17 20.24
C ASN A 150 8.09 8.13 19.04
N HIS A 151 8.51 8.69 17.91
CA HIS A 151 7.65 8.79 16.70
C HIS A 151 6.36 9.59 16.92
N PHE A 152 6.39 10.59 17.78
CA PHE A 152 5.28 11.46 18.12
C PHE A 152 5.71 12.92 18.07
N SER A 153 4.88 13.80 17.50
CA SER A 153 5.12 15.25 17.39
C SER A 153 3.86 16.02 17.78
N GLN A 154 3.84 16.58 18.99
CA GLN A 154 2.72 17.40 19.47
C GLN A 154 2.49 18.61 18.58
N ARG A 155 3.55 19.26 18.09
CA ARG A 155 3.42 20.43 17.20
C ARG A 155 2.65 20.15 15.91
N GLN A 156 2.81 18.96 15.33
CA GLN A 156 2.03 18.58 14.15
C GLN A 156 0.55 18.43 14.51
N ILE A 157 0.24 17.85 15.66
CA ILE A 157 -1.12 17.74 16.16
C ILE A 157 -1.75 19.10 16.39
N ASP A 158 -1.01 20.00 17.05
CA ASP A 158 -1.48 21.36 17.33
C ASP A 158 -1.82 22.13 16.05
N ILE A 159 -0.99 22.01 15.00
CA ILE A 159 -1.26 22.62 13.69
C ILE A 159 -2.49 21.98 13.03
N ILE A 160 -2.61 20.66 13.06
CA ILE A 160 -3.79 19.98 12.50
C ILE A 160 -5.04 20.45 13.21
N LYS A 161 -5.03 20.46 14.55
CA LYS A 161 -6.19 20.80 15.38
C LYS A 161 -6.57 22.27 15.28
N ASN A 162 -5.59 23.17 15.36
CA ASN A 162 -5.85 24.59 15.55
C ASN A 162 -5.82 25.43 14.26
N GLU A 163 -5.19 24.90 13.20
CA GLU A 163 -5.04 25.61 11.93
C GLU A 163 -5.73 24.89 10.76
N ILE A 164 -5.45 23.59 10.55
CA ILE A 164 -5.93 22.87 9.37
C ILE A 164 -7.42 22.58 9.50
N ILE A 165 -7.85 21.97 10.61
CA ILE A 165 -9.26 21.61 10.78
C ILE A 165 -10.18 22.83 10.71
N PRO A 166 -9.92 23.93 11.42
CA PRO A 166 -10.80 25.10 11.36
C PRO A 166 -10.81 25.84 10.02
N ASN A 167 -9.68 25.86 9.30
CA ASN A 167 -9.52 26.72 8.13
C ASN A 167 -9.70 25.95 6.81
N ASP A 168 -9.26 24.69 6.74
CA ASP A 168 -9.19 23.95 5.49
C ASP A 168 -10.25 22.83 5.42
N ILE A 169 -10.77 22.37 6.58
CA ILE A 169 -11.77 21.30 6.65
C ILE A 169 -13.15 21.89 6.94
N THR A 170 -14.02 21.85 5.97
CA THR A 170 -15.42 22.29 6.15
C THR A 170 -16.27 21.10 6.64
N ASN A 171 -17.29 21.37 7.48
CA ASN A 171 -18.18 20.40 8.14
C ASN A 171 -18.94 19.41 7.23
N LYS A 172 -18.69 19.42 5.92
CA LYS A 172 -19.38 18.56 4.94
C LYS A 172 -18.44 17.67 4.12
N LYS A 173 -17.14 17.64 4.44
CA LYS A 173 -16.16 16.83 3.68
C LYS A 173 -15.67 15.69 4.53
N GLU A 174 -15.71 14.49 3.98
CA GLU A 174 -14.99 13.35 4.53
C GLU A 174 -13.49 13.63 4.50
N THR A 175 -12.85 13.48 5.65
CA THR A 175 -11.43 13.82 5.83
C THR A 175 -10.68 12.65 6.43
N GLY A 176 -9.60 12.21 5.78
CA GLY A 176 -8.69 11.21 6.32
C GLY A 176 -7.40 11.88 6.84
N ILE A 177 -6.93 11.45 8.02
CA ILE A 177 -5.63 11.82 8.57
C ILE A 177 -4.76 10.58 8.58
N ILE A 178 -3.62 10.62 7.86
CA ILE A 178 -2.70 9.50 7.72
C ILE A 178 -1.39 9.85 8.41
N SER A 179 -0.90 8.94 9.25
CA SER A 179 0.43 9.02 9.85
C SER A 179 1.15 7.68 9.75
N PRO A 180 2.47 7.66 9.49
CA PRO A 180 3.24 6.42 9.45
C PRO A 180 3.52 5.82 10.84
N TYR A 181 3.16 6.53 11.92
CA TYR A 181 3.49 6.14 13.29
C TYR A 181 2.25 5.95 14.17
N ASN A 182 2.13 4.79 14.78
CA ASN A 182 1.01 4.44 15.67
C ASN A 182 0.84 5.40 16.84
N ASN A 183 1.94 5.83 17.47
CA ASN A 183 1.88 6.77 18.59
C ASN A 183 1.29 8.12 18.15
N GLN A 184 1.61 8.56 16.94
CA GLN A 184 1.02 9.78 16.39
C GLN A 184 -0.48 9.60 16.11
N VAL A 185 -0.89 8.46 15.55
CA VAL A 185 -2.29 8.14 15.28
C VAL A 185 -3.10 8.10 16.58
N GLN A 186 -2.57 7.44 17.60
CA GLN A 186 -3.23 7.35 18.90
C GLN A 186 -3.41 8.73 19.54
N SER A 187 -2.38 9.57 19.51
CA SER A 187 -2.44 10.92 20.07
C SER A 187 -3.37 11.85 19.28
N LEU A 188 -3.46 11.69 17.94
CA LEU A 188 -4.45 12.41 17.13
C LEU A 188 -5.87 12.02 17.55
N LYS A 189 -6.11 10.73 17.77
CA LYS A 189 -7.40 10.20 18.24
C LYS A 189 -7.85 10.78 19.58
N GLU A 190 -6.91 10.90 20.52
CA GLU A 190 -7.17 11.40 21.87
C GLU A 190 -7.38 12.92 21.93
N GLN A 191 -6.80 13.66 20.97
CA GLN A 191 -6.77 15.12 21.03
C GLN A 191 -7.70 15.82 20.04
N ILE A 192 -8.24 15.09 19.06
CA ILE A 192 -9.15 15.62 18.05
C ILE A 192 -10.49 14.93 18.21
N ASP A 193 -11.50 15.71 18.58
CA ASP A 193 -12.89 15.22 18.70
C ASP A 193 -13.46 14.84 17.32
N GLY A 194 -14.30 13.80 17.28
CA GLY A 194 -15.03 13.38 16.08
C GLY A 194 -14.24 12.48 15.13
N ILE A 195 -13.07 11.97 15.51
CA ILE A 195 -12.41 10.88 14.79
C ILE A 195 -13.12 9.57 15.11
N GLU A 196 -14.04 9.18 14.25
CA GLU A 196 -14.88 8.00 14.48
C GLU A 196 -14.14 6.68 14.25
N GLN A 197 -13.19 6.62 13.31
CA GLN A 197 -12.48 5.39 12.95
C GLN A 197 -11.02 5.66 12.62
N ALA A 198 -10.12 4.99 13.34
CA ALA A 198 -8.70 4.96 12.98
C ALA A 198 -8.27 3.53 12.70
N THR A 199 -7.89 3.26 11.47
CA THR A 199 -7.24 2.01 11.10
C THR A 199 -5.74 2.20 11.31
N VAL A 200 -5.17 1.42 12.22
CA VAL A 200 -3.73 1.42 12.47
C VAL A 200 -3.12 0.31 11.64
N HIS A 201 -2.47 0.67 10.53
CA HIS A 201 -1.59 -0.26 9.83
C HIS A 201 -0.21 -0.18 10.48
N LYS A 202 0.32 -1.31 10.94
CA LYS A 202 1.69 -1.38 11.44
C LYS A 202 2.64 -1.26 10.25
N PHE A 203 3.22 -0.07 10.10
CA PHE A 203 4.46 0.08 9.35
C PHE A 203 5.60 -0.16 10.36
N GLN A 204 6.32 -1.24 10.20
CA GLN A 204 7.55 -1.50 10.94
C GLN A 204 8.75 -1.16 10.11
#